data_5cb1846e02bfffaca7bd2bc3ba826669
#
_entry.id   5cb1846e02bfffaca7bd2bc3ba826669
#
_cell.length_a   1.000
_cell.length_b   1.000
_cell.length_c   1.000
_cell.angle_alpha   90.00
_cell.angle_beta   90.00
_cell.angle_gamma   90.00
#
_symmetry.space_group_name_H-M   'P 1'
#
loop_
_entity.id
_entity.type
_entity.pdbx_description
1 polymer ?
#
loop_
_entity_poly.entity_id
_entity_poly.type
_entity_poly.pdbx_seq_one_letter_code
_entity_poly.pdbx_strand_id
1 'polypeptide(L)'
;MFEQQDFNTILDRMMSNVSDTLDKREGSVIYDALAPAALELANYYSALDMVMTEVFADTASYHYLIKRAAERHIYPREETPAVCRMEVQPEDTKITIGDRFNLNDLNYMVTAAMDDKLGSWQLTCETAGIAGNQ
;
A
#
# COMPACT_ATOMS: atom_id res chain seq x y z
N MET A 1 -5.63 -21.62 6.73
CA MET A 1 -6.86 -21.83 7.50
C MET A 1 -7.79 -22.80 6.80
N PHE A 2 -7.88 -22.76 5.50
CA PHE A 2 -8.45 -23.83 4.68
C PHE A 2 -7.34 -24.85 4.38
N GLU A 3 -7.70 -26.17 4.35
CA GLU A 3 -6.78 -27.15 3.79
C GLU A 3 -6.39 -26.71 2.40
N GLN A 4 -5.16 -27.00 2.00
CA GLN A 4 -4.65 -26.58 0.67
C GLN A 4 -5.54 -27.17 -0.43
N GLN A 5 -6.36 -26.33 -1.02
CA GLN A 5 -7.30 -26.67 -2.10
C GLN A 5 -6.68 -26.23 -3.41
N ASP A 6 -5.63 -26.94 -3.83
CA ASP A 6 -4.99 -26.72 -5.12
C ASP A 6 -5.77 -27.37 -6.26
N PHE A 7 -5.36 -27.07 -7.49
CA PHE A 7 -5.96 -27.59 -8.71
C PHE A 7 -6.05 -29.12 -8.69
N ASN A 8 -4.99 -29.81 -8.32
CA ASN A 8 -4.95 -31.27 -8.35
C ASN A 8 -5.91 -31.88 -7.32
N THR A 9 -5.89 -31.36 -6.09
CA THR A 9 -6.79 -31.80 -5.01
C THR A 9 -8.27 -31.65 -5.41
N ILE A 10 -8.61 -30.53 -6.06
CA ILE A 10 -9.98 -30.27 -6.50
C ILE A 10 -10.34 -31.18 -7.67
N LEU A 11 -9.47 -31.29 -8.66
CA LEU A 11 -9.69 -32.13 -9.83
C LEU A 11 -9.88 -33.59 -9.44
N ASP A 12 -9.02 -34.14 -8.59
CA ASP A 12 -9.10 -35.51 -8.08
C ASP A 12 -10.44 -35.76 -7.34
N ARG A 13 -10.86 -34.81 -6.52
CA ARG A 13 -12.17 -34.87 -5.85
C ARG A 13 -13.33 -34.83 -6.84
N MET A 14 -13.25 -34.00 -7.88
CA MET A 14 -14.27 -33.95 -8.92
C MET A 14 -14.31 -35.26 -9.72
N MET A 15 -13.14 -35.79 -10.09
CA MET A 15 -13.03 -37.06 -10.82
C MET A 15 -13.52 -38.27 -10.01
N SER A 16 -13.35 -38.25 -8.69
CA SER A 16 -13.86 -39.33 -7.82
C SER A 16 -15.39 -39.42 -7.77
N ASN A 17 -16.07 -38.31 -8.08
CA ASN A 17 -17.54 -38.25 -8.16
C ASN A 17 -18.09 -38.65 -9.54
N VAL A 18 -17.23 -38.87 -10.53
CA VAL A 18 -17.59 -39.33 -11.87
C VAL A 18 -17.60 -40.85 -11.90
N SER A 19 -18.55 -41.46 -12.65
CA SER A 19 -18.63 -42.95 -12.80
C SER A 19 -17.33 -43.52 -13.36
N ASP A 20 -16.88 -44.66 -12.83
CA ASP A 20 -15.69 -45.38 -13.30
C ASP A 20 -15.86 -46.02 -14.70
N THR A 21 -17.09 -46.02 -15.22
CA THR A 21 -17.38 -46.48 -16.61
C THR A 21 -16.97 -45.46 -17.66
N LEU A 22 -16.65 -44.24 -17.29
CA LEU A 22 -16.22 -43.16 -18.16
C LEU A 22 -14.70 -43.03 -18.21
N ASP A 23 -14.18 -42.62 -19.36
CA ASP A 23 -12.75 -42.33 -19.49
C ASP A 23 -12.41 -41.00 -18.75
N LYS A 24 -11.55 -41.11 -17.76
CA LYS A 24 -11.14 -39.99 -16.87
C LYS A 24 -9.70 -39.56 -17.15
N ARG A 25 -9.02 -40.14 -18.15
CA ARG A 25 -7.61 -39.80 -18.46
C ARG A 25 -7.51 -38.38 -19.00
N GLU A 26 -6.36 -37.79 -18.84
CA GLU A 26 -6.00 -36.51 -19.45
C GLU A 26 -6.24 -36.56 -20.96
N GLY A 27 -6.93 -35.55 -21.51
CA GLY A 27 -7.38 -35.48 -22.90
C GLY A 27 -8.73 -36.17 -23.16
N SER A 28 -9.40 -36.77 -22.15
CA SER A 28 -10.78 -37.23 -22.29
C SER A 28 -11.76 -36.06 -22.17
N VAL A 29 -12.95 -36.21 -22.72
CA VAL A 29 -14.01 -35.19 -22.65
C VAL A 29 -14.35 -34.81 -21.21
N ILE A 30 -14.31 -35.80 -20.29
CA ILE A 30 -14.55 -35.55 -18.86
C ILE A 30 -13.45 -34.72 -18.26
N TYR A 31 -12.21 -35.06 -18.53
CA TYR A 31 -11.06 -34.29 -18.03
C TYR A 31 -11.07 -32.85 -18.53
N ASP A 32 -11.25 -32.68 -19.85
CA ASP A 32 -11.25 -31.36 -20.49
C ASP A 32 -12.42 -30.48 -20.04
N ALA A 33 -13.53 -31.09 -19.62
CA ALA A 33 -14.67 -30.36 -19.05
C ALA A 33 -14.44 -29.96 -17.58
N LEU A 34 -13.81 -30.81 -16.79
CA LEU A 34 -13.64 -30.58 -15.34
C LEU A 34 -12.36 -29.78 -14.98
N ALA A 35 -11.30 -29.91 -15.76
CA ALA A 35 -10.03 -29.25 -15.47
C ALA A 35 -10.16 -27.71 -15.42
N PRO A 36 -10.83 -27.02 -16.36
CA PRO A 36 -11.04 -25.57 -16.26
C PRO A 36 -11.85 -25.17 -15.01
N ALA A 37 -12.88 -25.96 -14.67
CA ALA A 37 -13.69 -25.69 -13.48
C ALA A 37 -12.87 -25.89 -12.17
N ALA A 38 -12.02 -26.91 -12.12
CA ALA A 38 -11.13 -27.14 -10.99
C ALA A 38 -10.11 -25.99 -10.82
N LEU A 39 -9.61 -25.45 -11.94
CA LEU A 39 -8.70 -24.30 -11.92
C LEU A 39 -9.39 -23.05 -11.36
N GLU A 40 -10.59 -22.73 -11.82
CA GLU A 40 -11.36 -21.61 -11.31
C GLU A 40 -11.67 -21.76 -9.82
N LEU A 41 -12.03 -22.95 -9.36
CA LEU A 41 -12.26 -23.21 -7.94
C LEU A 41 -10.98 -23.03 -7.10
N ALA A 42 -9.81 -23.44 -7.60
CA ALA A 42 -8.54 -23.22 -6.95
C ALA A 42 -8.23 -21.72 -6.79
N ASN A 43 -8.50 -20.93 -7.84
CA ASN A 43 -8.38 -19.47 -7.79
C ASN A 43 -9.33 -18.85 -6.75
N TYR A 44 -10.56 -19.34 -6.63
CA TYR A 44 -11.49 -18.88 -5.59
C TYR A 44 -11.04 -19.22 -4.19
N TYR A 45 -10.46 -20.38 -3.93
CA TYR A 45 -9.91 -20.72 -2.62
C TYR A 45 -8.73 -19.80 -2.25
N SER A 46 -7.86 -19.48 -3.22
CA SER A 46 -6.78 -18.53 -3.02
C SER A 46 -7.29 -17.11 -2.70
N ALA A 47 -8.35 -16.68 -3.38
CA ALA A 47 -9.00 -15.40 -3.11
C ALA A 47 -9.67 -15.37 -1.71
N LEU A 48 -10.26 -16.48 -1.27
CA LEU A 48 -10.83 -16.60 0.09
C LEU A 48 -9.75 -16.52 1.16
N ASP A 49 -8.58 -17.13 0.98
CA ASP A 49 -7.47 -17.02 1.91
C ASP A 49 -6.95 -15.58 1.99
N MET A 50 -6.88 -14.88 0.86
CA MET A 50 -6.56 -13.44 0.84
C MET A 50 -7.58 -12.63 1.65
N VAL A 51 -8.87 -12.85 1.43
CA VAL A 51 -9.94 -12.18 2.20
C VAL A 51 -9.78 -12.44 3.69
N MET A 52 -9.50 -13.67 4.09
CA MET A 52 -9.28 -14.01 5.51
C MET A 52 -8.07 -13.29 6.09
N THR A 53 -6.99 -13.13 5.31
CA THR A 53 -5.81 -12.36 5.73
C THR A 53 -6.15 -10.87 5.91
N GLU A 54 -6.96 -10.31 5.03
CA GLU A 54 -7.33 -8.89 5.05
C GLU A 54 -8.43 -8.54 6.07
N VAL A 55 -9.18 -9.54 6.57
CA VAL A 55 -10.23 -9.33 7.58
C VAL A 55 -9.65 -8.97 8.95
N PHE A 56 -8.49 -9.50 9.33
CA PHE A 56 -7.90 -9.24 10.64
C PHE A 56 -6.93 -8.07 10.59
N ALA A 57 -7.02 -7.17 11.58
CA ALA A 57 -6.23 -5.93 11.59
C ALA A 57 -4.71 -6.16 11.75
N ASP A 58 -4.29 -7.27 12.33
CA ASP A 58 -2.88 -7.65 12.50
C ASP A 58 -2.22 -8.17 11.21
N THR A 59 -3.02 -8.67 10.27
CA THR A 59 -2.55 -9.23 9.00
C THR A 59 -2.97 -8.40 7.79
N ALA A 60 -3.91 -7.48 7.96
CA ALA A 60 -4.47 -6.68 6.89
C ALA A 60 -3.44 -5.72 6.29
N SER A 61 -3.47 -5.56 4.98
CA SER A 61 -2.70 -4.55 4.28
C SER A 61 -3.17 -3.13 4.65
N TYR A 62 -2.27 -2.14 4.47
CA TYR A 62 -2.54 -0.74 4.82
C TYR A 62 -3.85 -0.21 4.24
N HIS A 63 -4.16 -0.58 2.99
CA HIS A 63 -5.40 -0.15 2.33
C HIS A 63 -6.67 -0.65 3.06
N TYR A 64 -6.67 -1.90 3.51
CA TYR A 64 -7.79 -2.46 4.25
C TYR A 64 -7.82 -1.98 5.70
N LEU A 65 -6.65 -1.73 6.32
CA LEU A 65 -6.58 -1.12 7.65
C LEU A 65 -7.25 0.25 7.69
N ILE A 66 -7.05 1.10 6.65
CA ILE A 66 -7.75 2.39 6.54
C ILE A 66 -9.27 2.20 6.52
N LYS A 67 -9.77 1.23 5.75
CA LYS A 67 -11.22 0.94 5.69
C LYS A 67 -11.75 0.51 7.05
N ARG A 68 -11.04 -0.37 7.75
CA ARG A 68 -11.43 -0.82 9.10
C ARG A 68 -11.35 0.30 10.14
N ALA A 69 -10.35 1.16 10.05
CA ALA A 69 -10.23 2.33 10.91
C ALA A 69 -11.41 3.30 10.69
N ALA A 70 -11.81 3.49 9.43
CA ALA A 70 -12.95 4.33 9.08
C ALA A 70 -14.28 3.84 9.67
N GLU A 71 -14.47 2.53 9.85
CA GLU A 71 -15.64 1.96 10.58
C GLU A 71 -15.73 2.46 12.03
N ARG A 72 -14.61 2.88 12.60
CA ARG A 72 -14.47 3.45 13.95
C ARG A 72 -14.30 4.97 13.94
N HIS A 73 -14.54 5.62 12.80
CA HIS A 73 -14.33 7.05 12.60
C HIS A 73 -12.88 7.50 12.83
N ILE A 74 -11.91 6.60 12.61
CA ILE A 74 -10.48 6.89 12.66
C ILE A 74 -9.99 7.02 11.22
N TYR A 75 -9.42 8.18 10.88
CA TYR A 75 -8.93 8.47 9.54
C TYR A 75 -7.42 8.78 9.60
N PRO A 76 -6.65 8.43 8.56
CA PRO A 76 -5.27 8.85 8.44
C PRO A 76 -5.18 10.38 8.49
N ARG A 77 -4.14 10.89 9.12
CA ARG A 77 -3.83 12.32 9.01
C ARG A 77 -3.22 12.58 7.64
N GLU A 78 -3.58 13.74 7.08
CA GLU A 78 -2.91 14.21 5.87
C GLU A 78 -1.43 14.49 6.15
N GLU A 79 -0.62 14.31 5.14
CA GLU A 79 0.79 14.62 5.20
C GLU A 79 0.98 16.13 5.38
N THR A 80 1.85 16.50 6.32
CA THR A 80 2.21 17.91 6.54
C THR A 80 3.61 18.19 5.97
N PRO A 81 3.84 19.40 5.44
CA PRO A 81 5.15 19.80 4.98
C PRO A 81 6.13 19.92 6.15
N ALA A 82 7.37 19.54 5.91
CA ALA A 82 8.45 19.73 6.88
C ALA A 82 8.77 21.21 7.06
N VAL A 83 9.05 21.59 8.29
CA VAL A 83 9.48 22.94 8.64
C VAL A 83 10.90 22.86 9.16
N CYS A 84 11.80 23.66 8.63
CA CYS A 84 13.19 23.71 9.02
C CYS A 84 13.65 25.15 9.28
N ARG A 85 14.80 25.26 9.95
CA ARG A 85 15.49 26.52 10.20
C ARG A 85 16.65 26.64 9.23
N MET A 86 16.80 27.83 8.63
CA MET A 86 17.94 28.21 7.82
C MET A 86 18.69 29.35 8.51
N GLU A 87 20.00 29.25 8.57
CA GLU A 87 20.89 30.36 8.98
C GLU A 87 21.70 30.79 7.76
N VAL A 88 21.77 32.07 7.56
CA VAL A 88 22.45 32.68 6.40
C VAL A 88 23.65 33.51 6.85
N GLN A 89 24.75 33.41 6.11
CA GLN A 89 25.93 34.21 6.29
C GLN A 89 26.35 34.88 4.95
N PRO A 90 26.64 36.16 4.92
CA PRO A 90 26.58 37.13 6.07
C PRO A 90 25.14 37.38 6.51
N GLU A 91 24.94 37.71 7.79
CA GLU A 91 23.65 37.89 8.45
C GLU A 91 22.77 39.00 7.85
N ASP A 92 23.41 39.96 7.14
CA ASP A 92 22.77 41.08 6.45
C ASP A 92 22.27 40.73 5.02
N THR A 93 22.38 39.45 4.63
CA THR A 93 21.89 39.00 3.34
C THR A 93 20.38 39.26 3.21
N LYS A 94 19.98 39.96 2.16
CA LYS A 94 18.57 40.27 1.88
C LYS A 94 17.83 39.01 1.48
N ILE A 95 17.01 38.50 2.36
CA ILE A 95 16.06 37.43 2.11
C ILE A 95 14.66 37.95 2.42
N THR A 96 13.71 37.55 1.63
CA THR A 96 12.29 37.91 1.77
C THR A 96 11.41 36.71 1.96
N ILE A 97 10.31 36.88 2.66
CA ILE A 97 9.28 35.84 2.76
C ILE A 97 8.78 35.52 1.34
N GLY A 98 8.76 34.24 0.99
CA GLY A 98 8.41 33.75 -0.33
C GLY A 98 9.63 33.35 -1.18
N ASP A 99 10.85 33.70 -0.78
CA ASP A 99 12.06 33.23 -1.46
C ASP A 99 12.14 31.70 -1.38
N ARG A 100 12.68 31.07 -2.43
CA ARG A 100 12.80 29.63 -2.55
C ARG A 100 14.24 29.17 -2.53
N PHE A 101 14.47 28.10 -1.80
CA PHE A 101 15.74 27.41 -1.74
C PHE A 101 15.58 25.95 -2.08
N ASN A 102 16.51 25.42 -2.85
CA ASN A 102 16.54 24.00 -3.19
C ASN A 102 17.58 23.27 -2.32
N LEU A 103 17.18 22.16 -1.72
CA LEU A 103 18.04 21.25 -1.00
C LEU A 103 17.67 19.81 -1.38
N ASN A 104 18.64 19.07 -1.91
CA ASN A 104 18.44 17.66 -2.31
C ASN A 104 17.19 17.43 -3.18
N ASP A 105 17.05 18.24 -4.24
CA ASP A 105 15.92 18.23 -5.19
C ASP A 105 14.54 18.59 -4.59
N LEU A 106 14.50 19.06 -3.36
CA LEU A 106 13.28 19.57 -2.72
C LEU A 106 13.33 21.09 -2.60
N ASN A 107 12.20 21.73 -2.85
CA ASN A 107 12.05 23.17 -2.74
C ASN A 107 11.49 23.54 -1.38
N TYR A 108 12.10 24.53 -0.76
CA TYR A 108 11.70 25.12 0.52
C TYR A 108 11.42 26.59 0.29
N MET A 109 10.32 27.04 0.84
CA MET A 109 9.92 28.46 0.79
C MET A 109 10.11 29.12 2.15
N VAL A 110 10.66 30.31 2.17
CA VAL A 110 10.79 31.14 3.38
C VAL A 110 9.41 31.58 3.83
N THR A 111 9.02 31.16 5.05
CA THR A 111 7.70 31.46 5.61
C THR A 111 7.71 32.50 6.71
N ALA A 112 8.81 32.62 7.46
CA ALA A 112 8.96 33.64 8.50
C ALA A 112 10.42 33.99 8.78
N ALA A 113 10.67 35.21 9.26
CA ALA A 113 11.92 35.55 9.93
C ALA A 113 11.86 35.05 11.37
N MET A 114 13.01 34.63 11.92
CA MET A 114 13.10 34.20 13.32
C MET A 114 13.76 35.32 14.15
N ASP A 115 13.10 35.74 15.23
CA ASP A 115 13.53 36.87 16.05
C ASP A 115 14.67 36.52 17.01
N ASP A 116 15.01 35.25 17.16
CA ASP A 116 16.01 34.78 18.13
C ASP A 116 17.45 35.02 17.67
N LYS A 117 17.70 35.15 16.40
CA LYS A 117 19.04 35.40 15.83
C LYS A 117 18.92 36.08 14.47
N LEU A 118 19.75 37.13 14.26
CA LEU A 118 19.86 37.81 12.99
C LEU A 118 20.29 36.80 11.87
N GLY A 119 19.73 36.88 10.71
CA GLY A 119 20.02 35.97 9.59
C GLY A 119 19.39 34.58 9.74
N SER A 120 18.47 34.38 10.70
CA SER A 120 17.72 33.11 10.85
C SER A 120 16.31 33.20 10.25
N TRP A 121 15.95 32.17 9.51
CA TRP A 121 14.69 32.09 8.77
C TRP A 121 14.02 30.75 8.95
N GLN A 122 12.70 30.75 8.99
CA GLN A 122 11.91 29.53 8.94
C GLN A 122 11.54 29.22 7.49
N LEU A 123 11.79 27.99 7.07
CA LEU A 123 11.45 27.48 5.77
C LEU A 123 10.44 26.36 5.90
N THR A 124 9.53 26.27 4.94
CA THR A 124 8.57 25.18 4.82
C THR A 124 8.81 24.47 3.50
N CYS A 125 8.93 23.15 3.53
CA CYS A 125 9.05 22.34 2.32
C CYS A 125 7.78 22.46 1.48
N GLU A 126 7.90 22.65 0.17
CA GLU A 126 6.74 22.71 -0.73
C GLU A 126 6.12 21.33 -0.96
N THR A 127 6.88 20.26 -0.71
CA THR A 127 6.40 18.88 -0.77
C THR A 127 6.04 18.40 0.63
N ALA A 128 4.81 17.97 0.83
CA ALA A 128 4.37 17.35 2.07
C ALA A 128 4.97 15.94 2.24
N GLY A 129 5.02 15.47 3.49
CA GLY A 129 5.46 14.14 3.83
C GLY A 129 6.89 14.04 4.31
N ILE A 130 7.36 12.81 4.46
CA ILE A 130 8.64 12.47 5.09
C ILE A 130 9.87 12.93 4.27
N ALA A 131 9.70 13.15 2.98
CA ALA A 131 10.80 13.53 2.07
C ALA A 131 11.47 14.85 2.49
N GLY A 132 10.74 15.78 3.10
CA GLY A 132 11.25 17.06 3.57
C GLY A 132 11.98 17.01 4.91
N ASN A 133 11.97 15.89 5.62
CA ASN A 133 12.65 15.69 6.89
C ASN A 133 14.11 15.24 6.61
N GLN A 134 15.00 16.18 6.46
CA GLN A 134 16.42 15.92 6.20
C GLN A 134 17.31 16.36 7.35
#